data_93ff409cee1725ec7ab6bb936f42e9e5
#
_entry.id   93ff409cee1725ec7ab6bb936f42e9e5
#
_cell.length_a   1.000
_cell.length_b   1.000
_cell.length_c   1.000
_cell.angle_alpha   90.00
_cell.angle_beta   90.00
_cell.angle_gamma   90.00
#
_symmetry.space_group_name_H-M   'P 1'
#
loop_
_entity.id
_entity.type
_entity.pdbx_description
1 polymer ?
#
loop_
_entity_poly.entity_id
_entity_poly.type
_entity_poly.pdbx_seq_one_letter_code
_entity_poly.pdbx_strand_id
1 'polypeptide(L)'
;IVLINVWGLTSSLQTTGVVGFLAILVFTTKDYWLRDFLSGILLISGDRMQRGDVISIPAEDILGIILEIRGLQTSIRDLVRGHDIEIPNSSLLKHRVDFFKENPGGPFRDYVDFKIGYNTSPATINKFLKSVFAKACQESDGIDTDREPRIALKENEDHAARWRLAYVLKSPQKLLSIRDAMNLAAY
;
A
#
# COMPACT_ATOMS: atom_id res chain seq x y z
N ILE A 1 -4.26 -25.52 35.68
CA ILE A 1 -4.50 -26.37 36.87
C ILE A 1 -5.04 -25.48 38.03
N VAL A 2 -4.37 -24.36 38.36
CA VAL A 2 -4.80 -23.47 39.47
C VAL A 2 -6.20 -22.90 39.27
N LEU A 3 -6.55 -22.43 38.08
CA LEU A 3 -7.88 -21.90 37.76
C LEU A 3 -8.99 -22.95 37.89
N ILE A 4 -8.72 -24.19 37.49
CA ILE A 4 -9.67 -25.31 37.58
C ILE A 4 -9.97 -25.64 39.04
N ASN A 5 -8.95 -25.61 39.92
CA ASN A 5 -9.16 -25.81 41.35
C ASN A 5 -9.98 -24.71 42.01
N VAL A 6 -9.73 -23.43 41.62
CA VAL A 6 -10.51 -22.27 42.14
C VAL A 6 -11.99 -22.37 41.83
N TRP A 7 -12.36 -22.97 40.69
CA TRP A 7 -13.74 -23.15 40.27
C TRP A 7 -14.36 -24.47 40.75
N GLY A 8 -13.66 -25.28 41.53
CA GLY A 8 -14.15 -26.57 42.06
C GLY A 8 -14.31 -27.64 41.00
N LEU A 9 -13.73 -27.47 39.80
CA LEU A 9 -13.79 -28.44 38.70
C LEU A 9 -12.71 -29.54 38.87
N THR A 10 -12.79 -30.25 39.98
CA THR A 10 -11.75 -31.24 40.36
C THR A 10 -12.01 -32.64 39.83
N SER A 11 -13.21 -32.93 39.34
CA SER A 11 -13.50 -34.24 38.76
C SER A 11 -13.03 -34.36 37.31
N SER A 12 -12.45 -35.49 36.95
CA SER A 12 -11.97 -35.77 35.59
C SER A 12 -13.02 -35.58 34.51
N LEU A 13 -14.26 -35.91 34.81
CA LEU A 13 -15.44 -35.75 33.94
C LEU A 13 -15.76 -34.29 33.68
N GLN A 14 -15.72 -33.44 34.69
CA GLN A 14 -15.98 -31.99 34.55
C GLN A 14 -14.86 -31.33 33.75
N THR A 15 -13.61 -31.71 34.02
CA THR A 15 -12.43 -31.20 33.27
C THR A 15 -12.52 -31.59 31.79
N THR A 16 -12.82 -32.85 31.50
CA THR A 16 -12.99 -33.35 30.12
C THR A 16 -14.12 -32.62 29.39
N GLY A 17 -15.26 -32.39 30.07
CA GLY A 17 -16.40 -31.66 29.51
C GLY A 17 -16.06 -30.22 29.16
N VAL A 18 -15.35 -29.48 30.04
CA VAL A 18 -14.90 -28.10 29.80
C VAL A 18 -13.89 -28.04 28.65
N VAL A 19 -12.89 -28.93 28.66
CA VAL A 19 -11.89 -28.98 27.57
C VAL A 19 -12.53 -29.33 26.24
N GLY A 20 -13.45 -30.32 26.24
CA GLY A 20 -14.21 -30.70 25.04
C GLY A 20 -15.05 -29.54 24.48
N PHE A 21 -15.77 -28.84 25.36
CA PHE A 21 -16.54 -27.64 24.96
C PHE A 21 -15.65 -26.53 24.35
N LEU A 22 -14.54 -26.20 25.01
CA LEU A 22 -13.59 -25.20 24.50
C LEU A 22 -13.00 -25.65 23.14
N ALA A 23 -12.65 -26.93 23.00
CA ALA A 23 -12.15 -27.46 21.74
C ALA A 23 -13.19 -27.33 20.62
N ILE A 24 -14.45 -27.67 20.87
CA ILE A 24 -15.53 -27.49 19.89
C ILE A 24 -15.69 -26.01 19.53
N LEU A 25 -15.70 -25.12 20.52
CA LEU A 25 -15.82 -23.67 20.30
C LEU A 25 -14.69 -23.12 19.43
N VAL A 26 -13.44 -23.47 19.72
CA VAL A 26 -12.28 -23.07 18.91
C VAL A 26 -12.39 -23.67 17.51
N PHE A 27 -12.76 -24.94 17.39
CA PHE A 27 -12.81 -25.63 16.10
C PHE A 27 -13.91 -25.07 15.18
N THR A 28 -15.05 -24.69 15.73
CA THR A 28 -16.16 -24.10 14.96
C THR A 28 -15.90 -22.65 14.57
N THR A 29 -15.09 -21.91 15.34
CA THR A 29 -14.82 -20.50 15.07
C THR A 29 -13.50 -20.26 14.32
N LYS A 30 -12.63 -21.27 14.17
CA LYS A 30 -11.32 -21.13 13.54
C LYS A 30 -11.35 -20.50 12.14
N ASP A 31 -12.37 -20.82 11.33
CA ASP A 31 -12.47 -20.39 9.95
C ASP A 31 -12.70 -18.88 9.82
N TYR A 32 -13.18 -18.22 10.89
CA TYR A 32 -13.43 -16.78 10.92
C TYR A 32 -12.17 -15.96 11.24
N TRP A 33 -11.25 -16.46 12.06
CA TRP A 33 -10.12 -15.67 12.54
C TRP A 33 -8.74 -16.28 12.25
N LEU A 34 -8.66 -17.60 12.11
CA LEU A 34 -7.37 -18.30 11.97
C LEU A 34 -6.65 -17.90 10.68
N ARG A 35 -7.40 -17.74 9.59
CA ARG A 35 -6.85 -17.30 8.30
C ARG A 35 -6.23 -15.90 8.42
N ASP A 36 -6.95 -14.96 9.02
CA ASP A 36 -6.45 -13.58 9.18
C ASP A 36 -5.27 -13.53 10.13
N PHE A 37 -5.30 -14.30 11.20
CA PHE A 37 -4.21 -14.39 12.15
C PHE A 37 -2.92 -14.94 11.51
N LEU A 38 -3.01 -16.06 10.80
CA LEU A 38 -1.86 -16.63 10.07
C LEU A 38 -1.36 -15.67 9.00
N SER A 39 -2.26 -15.01 8.29
CA SER A 39 -1.92 -13.98 7.30
C SER A 39 -1.19 -12.81 7.95
N GLY A 40 -1.63 -12.36 9.13
CA GLY A 40 -0.96 -11.31 9.90
C GLY A 40 0.46 -11.69 10.29
N ILE A 41 0.68 -12.91 10.75
CA ILE A 41 2.03 -13.44 11.06
C ILE A 41 2.92 -13.38 9.80
N LEU A 42 2.40 -13.83 8.65
CA LEU A 42 3.13 -13.81 7.39
C LEU A 42 3.48 -12.38 6.93
N LEU A 43 2.54 -11.44 7.06
CA LEU A 43 2.77 -10.03 6.71
C LEU A 43 3.85 -9.40 7.59
N ILE A 44 3.78 -9.63 8.92
CA ILE A 44 4.74 -9.08 9.88
C ILE A 44 6.12 -9.72 9.71
N SER A 45 6.18 -11.04 9.49
CA SER A 45 7.45 -11.78 9.34
C SER A 45 8.12 -11.54 7.98
N GLY A 46 7.35 -11.15 6.97
CA GLY A 46 7.81 -11.07 5.58
C GLY A 46 8.61 -9.82 5.23
N ASP A 47 8.72 -8.85 6.13
CA ASP A 47 9.45 -7.57 5.98
C ASP A 47 9.10 -6.75 4.72
N ARG A 48 8.08 -7.18 3.97
CA ARG A 48 7.65 -6.55 2.72
C ARG A 48 6.72 -5.37 2.92
N MET A 49 5.95 -5.40 4.01
CA MET A 49 5.00 -4.37 4.41
C MET A 49 5.42 -3.78 5.74
N GLN A 50 5.59 -2.48 5.80
CA GLN A 50 5.96 -1.78 7.01
C GLN A 50 5.03 -0.58 7.24
N ARG A 51 4.92 -0.17 8.50
CA ARG A 51 4.24 1.05 8.86
C ARG A 51 4.84 2.24 8.09
N GLY A 52 3.98 3.05 7.49
CA GLY A 52 4.38 4.20 6.68
C GLY A 52 4.56 3.89 5.19
N ASP A 53 4.44 2.63 4.77
CA ASP A 53 4.47 2.29 3.35
C ASP A 53 3.21 2.77 2.65
N VAL A 54 3.39 3.27 1.42
CA VAL A 54 2.28 3.55 0.52
C VAL A 54 2.03 2.33 -0.33
N ILE A 55 0.78 1.90 -0.33
CA ILE A 55 0.31 0.76 -1.13
C ILE A 55 -0.93 1.14 -1.94
N SER A 56 -1.12 0.46 -3.04
CA SER A 56 -2.37 0.46 -3.80
C SER A 56 -2.91 -0.95 -3.91
N ILE A 57 -4.21 -1.10 -3.67
CA ILE A 57 -4.98 -2.33 -3.85
C ILE A 57 -6.01 -2.05 -4.93
N PRO A 58 -5.68 -2.28 -6.22
CA PRO A 58 -6.57 -1.90 -7.33
C PRO A 58 -7.93 -2.60 -7.29
N ALA A 59 -7.98 -3.83 -6.75
CA ALA A 59 -9.23 -4.59 -6.64
C ALA A 59 -10.26 -3.95 -5.69
N GLU A 60 -9.81 -3.14 -4.72
CA GLU A 60 -10.65 -2.47 -3.73
C GLU A 60 -10.66 -0.94 -3.91
N ASP A 61 -10.03 -0.42 -4.97
CA ASP A 61 -9.88 1.01 -5.24
C ASP A 61 -9.28 1.78 -4.05
N ILE A 62 -8.28 1.16 -3.40
CA ILE A 62 -7.59 1.73 -2.25
C ILE A 62 -6.19 2.20 -2.67
N LEU A 63 -5.88 3.44 -2.33
CA LEU A 63 -4.53 4.01 -2.35
C LEU A 63 -4.27 4.61 -0.98
N GLY A 64 -3.38 3.99 -0.19
CA GLY A 64 -3.24 4.41 1.20
C GLY A 64 -1.89 4.14 1.81
N ILE A 65 -1.73 4.64 3.04
CA ILE A 65 -0.54 4.47 3.89
C ILE A 65 -0.85 3.47 4.98
N ILE A 66 0.01 2.48 5.16
CA ILE A 66 -0.10 1.51 6.25
C ILE A 66 0.16 2.24 7.58
N LEU A 67 -0.84 2.27 8.44
CA LEU A 67 -0.74 2.82 9.79
C LEU A 67 -0.20 1.79 10.76
N GLU A 68 -0.77 0.58 10.71
CA GLU A 68 -0.42 -0.51 11.62
C GLU A 68 -0.86 -1.86 11.04
N ILE A 69 -0.03 -2.89 11.22
CA ILE A 69 -0.35 -4.28 10.92
C ILE A 69 -0.59 -4.98 12.24
N ARG A 70 -1.84 -5.42 12.47
CA ARG A 70 -2.25 -6.16 13.66
C ARG A 70 -2.39 -7.65 13.35
N GLY A 71 -2.66 -8.45 14.39
CA GLY A 71 -2.78 -9.90 14.23
C GLY A 71 -3.88 -10.34 13.24
N LEU A 72 -5.04 -9.67 13.23
CA LEU A 72 -6.17 -10.05 12.38
C LEU A 72 -6.38 -9.11 11.19
N GLN A 73 -6.03 -7.85 11.31
CA GLN A 73 -6.33 -6.80 10.35
C GLN A 73 -5.20 -5.79 10.26
N THR A 74 -5.13 -5.12 9.12
CA THR A 74 -4.21 -4.01 8.85
C THR A 74 -5.00 -2.72 8.72
N SER A 75 -4.59 -1.68 9.44
CA SER A 75 -5.15 -0.34 9.36
C SER A 75 -4.41 0.47 8.30
N ILE A 76 -5.15 1.06 7.36
CA ILE A 76 -4.63 1.84 6.24
C ILE A 76 -5.33 3.19 6.24
N ARG A 77 -4.58 4.28 6.12
CA ARG A 77 -5.12 5.62 5.84
C ARG A 77 -5.30 5.78 4.34
N ASP A 78 -6.55 5.84 3.87
CA ASP A 78 -6.85 6.15 2.46
C ASP A 78 -6.45 7.60 2.15
N LEU A 79 -5.57 7.77 1.17
CA LEU A 79 -5.08 9.09 0.76
C LEU A 79 -6.12 9.86 -0.07
N VAL A 80 -7.01 9.16 -0.75
CA VAL A 80 -8.04 9.78 -1.61
C VAL A 80 -9.22 10.26 -0.77
N ARG A 81 -9.71 9.39 0.13
CA ARG A 81 -10.90 9.63 0.94
C ARG A 81 -10.59 10.28 2.29
N GLY A 82 -9.34 10.21 2.75
CA GLY A 82 -8.87 10.84 3.99
C GLY A 82 -9.30 10.15 5.29
N HIS A 83 -9.85 8.92 5.23
CA HIS A 83 -10.27 8.16 6.42
C HIS A 83 -9.45 6.86 6.58
N ASP A 84 -9.53 6.28 7.77
CA ASP A 84 -8.86 5.03 8.07
C ASP A 84 -9.75 3.85 7.69
N ILE A 85 -9.17 2.86 7.05
CA ILE A 85 -9.81 1.63 6.61
C ILE A 85 -9.12 0.47 7.33
N GLU A 86 -9.91 -0.48 7.83
CA GLU A 86 -9.40 -1.74 8.39
C GLU A 86 -9.68 -2.88 7.41
N ILE A 87 -8.62 -3.55 7.00
CA ILE A 87 -8.69 -4.65 6.02
C ILE A 87 -8.23 -5.95 6.71
N PRO A 88 -9.01 -7.04 6.60
CA PRO A 88 -8.56 -8.35 7.05
C PRO A 88 -7.24 -8.76 6.40
N ASN A 89 -6.29 -9.29 7.18
CA ASN A 89 -4.97 -9.63 6.67
C ASN A 89 -5.00 -10.64 5.52
N SER A 90 -5.96 -11.55 5.53
CA SER A 90 -6.13 -12.53 4.44
C SER A 90 -6.52 -11.87 3.10
N SER A 91 -7.25 -10.75 3.12
CA SER A 91 -7.57 -9.97 1.92
C SER A 91 -6.31 -9.38 1.30
N LEU A 92 -5.39 -8.85 2.09
CA LEU A 92 -4.12 -8.32 1.61
C LEU A 92 -3.26 -9.37 0.91
N LEU A 93 -3.24 -10.61 1.44
CA LEU A 93 -2.50 -11.70 0.81
C LEU A 93 -3.19 -12.28 -0.44
N LYS A 94 -4.51 -12.10 -0.55
CA LYS A 94 -5.31 -12.62 -1.67
C LYS A 94 -5.28 -11.69 -2.88
N HIS A 95 -5.23 -10.39 -2.66
CA HIS A 95 -5.26 -9.39 -3.72
C HIS A 95 -3.84 -8.98 -4.15
N ARG A 96 -3.75 -8.47 -5.38
CA ARG A 96 -2.55 -7.79 -5.82
C ARG A 96 -2.39 -6.49 -5.04
N VAL A 97 -1.22 -6.33 -4.43
CA VAL A 97 -0.82 -5.10 -3.75
C VAL A 97 0.36 -4.50 -4.49
N ASP A 98 0.22 -3.28 -4.96
CA ASP A 98 1.29 -2.54 -5.59
C ASP A 98 2.00 -1.65 -4.54
N PHE A 99 3.32 -1.77 -4.47
CA PHE A 99 4.16 -1.01 -3.54
C PHE A 99 4.82 0.15 -4.27
N PHE A 100 4.83 1.32 -3.65
CA PHE A 100 5.47 2.52 -4.20
C PHE A 100 6.95 2.62 -3.87
N LYS A 101 7.50 1.73 -3.08
CA LYS A 101 8.94 1.61 -2.82
C LYS A 101 9.57 0.48 -3.63
N GLU A 102 10.82 0.69 -4.04
CA GLU A 102 11.54 -0.27 -4.89
C GLU A 102 11.93 -1.53 -4.10
N ASN A 103 12.36 -1.34 -2.84
CA ASN A 103 12.78 -2.41 -1.93
C ASN A 103 12.38 -2.03 -0.50
N PRO A 104 12.35 -2.97 0.46
CA PRO A 104 12.22 -2.65 1.88
C PRO A 104 13.24 -1.58 2.31
N GLY A 105 12.76 -0.45 2.86
CA GLY A 105 13.60 0.69 3.22
C GLY A 105 14.10 1.55 2.05
N GLY A 106 13.74 1.23 0.81
CA GLY A 106 14.09 1.99 -0.38
C GLY A 106 13.26 3.28 -0.56
N PRO A 107 13.64 4.11 -1.52
CA PRO A 107 12.93 5.34 -1.81
C PRO A 107 11.54 5.04 -2.40
N PHE A 108 10.58 5.89 -2.09
CA PHE A 108 9.25 5.86 -2.72
C PHE A 108 9.35 6.42 -4.13
N ARG A 109 8.79 5.69 -5.09
CA ARG A 109 8.73 6.09 -6.50
C ARG A 109 7.29 6.19 -6.97
N ASP A 110 7.04 7.22 -7.76
CA ASP A 110 5.76 7.39 -8.44
C ASP A 110 6.00 7.88 -9.86
N TYR A 111 4.94 7.91 -10.65
CA TYR A 111 5.01 8.39 -12.04
C TYR A 111 3.70 9.06 -12.45
N VAL A 112 3.82 9.94 -13.43
CA VAL A 112 2.68 10.49 -14.17
C VAL A 112 2.87 10.19 -15.65
N ASP A 113 1.80 9.75 -16.30
CA ASP A 113 1.79 9.48 -17.73
C ASP A 113 1.14 10.64 -18.48
N PHE A 114 1.84 11.14 -19.51
CA PHE A 114 1.37 12.22 -20.37
C PHE A 114 1.13 11.70 -21.79
N LYS A 115 -0.02 12.04 -22.37
CA LYS A 115 -0.32 11.76 -23.77
C LYS A 115 0.08 12.96 -24.63
N ILE A 116 1.05 12.79 -25.51
CA ILE A 116 1.60 13.86 -26.34
C ILE A 116 1.52 13.43 -27.81
N GLY A 117 0.92 14.29 -28.63
CA GLY A 117 0.77 14.04 -30.08
C GLY A 117 2.12 13.91 -30.81
N TYR A 118 2.10 13.21 -31.94
CA TYR A 118 3.31 12.91 -32.74
C TYR A 118 3.94 14.13 -33.44
N ASN A 119 3.29 15.28 -33.37
CA ASN A 119 3.79 16.53 -34.00
C ASN A 119 5.01 17.12 -33.28
N THR A 120 5.41 16.55 -32.14
CA THR A 120 6.52 17.06 -31.31
C THR A 120 7.67 16.05 -31.28
N SER A 121 8.90 16.54 -31.49
CA SER A 121 10.07 15.66 -31.44
C SER A 121 10.34 15.11 -30.05
N PRO A 122 10.88 13.88 -29.91
CA PRO A 122 11.26 13.30 -28.62
C PRO A 122 12.19 14.19 -27.78
N ALA A 123 13.09 14.92 -28.42
CA ALA A 123 14.00 15.84 -27.74
C ALA A 123 13.25 17.03 -27.10
N THR A 124 12.25 17.56 -27.80
CA THR A 124 11.40 18.63 -27.30
C THR A 124 10.52 18.14 -26.15
N ILE A 125 9.97 16.92 -26.27
CA ILE A 125 9.18 16.30 -25.20
C ILE A 125 10.02 16.10 -23.95
N ASN A 126 11.24 15.63 -24.06
CA ASN A 126 12.16 15.48 -22.92
C ASN A 126 12.43 16.82 -22.23
N LYS A 127 12.69 17.89 -23.00
CA LYS A 127 12.87 19.24 -22.43
C LYS A 127 11.63 19.73 -21.72
N PHE A 128 10.46 19.54 -22.34
CA PHE A 128 9.17 19.91 -21.76
C PHE A 128 8.92 19.16 -20.44
N LEU A 129 9.05 17.85 -20.40
CA LEU A 129 8.82 17.06 -19.20
C LEU A 129 9.83 17.34 -18.08
N LYS A 130 11.08 17.69 -18.43
CA LYS A 130 12.05 18.20 -17.43
C LYS A 130 11.62 19.56 -16.88
N SER A 131 11.05 20.45 -17.69
CA SER A 131 10.53 21.74 -17.19
C SER A 131 9.30 21.57 -16.30
N VAL A 132 8.41 20.61 -16.63
CA VAL A 132 7.26 20.22 -15.79
C VAL A 132 7.74 19.76 -14.42
N PHE A 133 8.73 18.87 -14.40
CA PHE A 133 9.32 18.40 -13.14
C PHE A 133 9.93 19.54 -12.32
N ALA A 134 10.70 20.42 -12.96
CA ALA A 134 11.30 21.56 -12.27
C ALA A 134 10.27 22.52 -11.66
N LYS A 135 9.16 22.81 -12.36
CA LYS A 135 8.07 23.62 -11.82
C LYS A 135 7.39 22.92 -10.64
N ALA A 136 7.06 21.63 -10.78
CA ALA A 136 6.43 20.86 -9.70
C ALA A 136 7.33 20.78 -8.44
N CYS A 137 8.66 20.73 -8.60
CA CYS A 137 9.61 20.82 -7.49
C CYS A 137 9.58 22.17 -6.77
N GLN A 138 9.24 23.25 -7.45
CA GLN A 138 9.08 24.57 -6.83
C GLN A 138 7.77 24.68 -6.04
N GLU A 139 6.72 24.01 -6.49
CA GLU A 139 5.41 24.03 -5.87
C GLU A 139 5.26 23.00 -4.73
N SER A 140 6.06 21.94 -4.73
CA SER A 140 5.98 20.85 -3.75
C SER A 140 7.34 20.46 -3.20
N ASP A 141 7.49 20.54 -1.87
CA ASP A 141 8.67 20.08 -1.12
C ASP A 141 8.73 18.56 -0.91
N GLY A 142 7.73 17.84 -1.37
CA GLY A 142 7.62 16.38 -1.21
C GLY A 142 8.39 15.55 -2.25
N ILE A 143 9.00 16.21 -3.26
CA ILE A 143 9.76 15.56 -4.33
C ILE A 143 11.25 15.53 -3.95
N ASP A 144 11.92 14.42 -4.30
CA ASP A 144 13.37 14.32 -4.15
C ASP A 144 14.08 15.01 -5.33
N THR A 145 14.56 16.24 -5.09
CA THR A 145 15.25 17.05 -6.10
C THR A 145 16.69 16.62 -6.36
N ASP A 146 17.28 15.81 -5.48
CA ASP A 146 18.66 15.31 -5.64
C ASP A 146 18.74 14.19 -6.69
N ARG A 147 17.57 13.69 -7.12
CA ARG A 147 17.46 12.65 -8.13
C ARG A 147 16.75 13.17 -9.38
N GLU A 148 17.40 12.99 -10.52
CA GLU A 148 16.78 13.33 -11.80
C GLU A 148 15.57 12.44 -12.10
N PRO A 149 14.49 13.00 -12.70
CA PRO A 149 13.35 12.24 -13.15
C PRO A 149 13.74 11.33 -14.32
N ARG A 150 13.15 10.14 -14.35
CA ARG A 150 13.27 9.23 -15.49
C ARG A 150 12.13 9.48 -16.46
N ILE A 151 12.46 9.90 -17.68
CA ILE A 151 11.49 10.10 -18.76
C ILE A 151 11.64 8.94 -19.74
N ALA A 152 10.54 8.29 -20.06
CA ALA A 152 10.52 7.17 -20.98
C ALA A 152 9.24 7.17 -21.84
N LEU A 153 9.38 6.79 -23.10
CA LEU A 153 8.25 6.43 -23.95
C LEU A 153 7.70 5.08 -23.44
N LYS A 154 6.44 5.07 -23.03
CA LYS A 154 5.78 3.86 -22.55
C LYS A 154 5.11 3.09 -23.66
N GLU A 155 4.37 3.80 -24.51
CA GLU A 155 3.50 3.18 -25.50
C GLU A 155 3.18 4.17 -26.63
N ASN A 156 3.06 3.65 -27.85
CA ASN A 156 2.54 4.40 -28.98
C ASN A 156 1.06 4.04 -29.17
N GLU A 157 0.18 5.01 -29.04
CA GLU A 157 -1.27 4.88 -29.29
C GLU A 157 -1.60 5.45 -30.68
N ASP A 158 -2.83 5.27 -31.17
CA ASP A 158 -3.24 5.65 -32.54
C ASP A 158 -2.99 7.12 -32.88
N HIS A 159 -3.17 8.05 -31.92
CA HIS A 159 -3.10 9.49 -32.16
C HIS A 159 -2.07 10.22 -31.29
N ALA A 160 -1.45 9.53 -30.31
CA ALA A 160 -0.51 10.11 -29.38
C ALA A 160 0.44 9.05 -28.83
N ALA A 161 1.60 9.50 -28.38
CA ALA A 161 2.53 8.69 -27.62
C ALA A 161 2.32 8.93 -26.12
N ARG A 162 2.33 7.85 -25.33
CA ARG A 162 2.25 7.93 -23.87
C ARG A 162 3.66 7.98 -23.29
N TRP A 163 4.00 9.11 -22.70
CA TRP A 163 5.27 9.35 -22.07
C TRP A 163 5.12 9.25 -20.55
N ARG A 164 6.04 8.55 -19.91
CA ARG A 164 6.10 8.39 -18.46
C ARG A 164 7.19 9.25 -17.86
N LEU A 165 6.79 10.08 -16.90
CA LEU A 165 7.67 10.84 -16.02
C LEU A 165 7.69 10.17 -14.66
N ALA A 166 8.74 9.44 -14.32
CA ALA A 166 8.91 8.77 -13.04
C ALA A 166 9.87 9.57 -12.16
N TYR A 167 9.53 9.71 -10.89
CA TYR A 167 10.24 10.52 -9.91
C TYR A 167 10.26 9.87 -8.53
N VAL A 168 11.10 10.39 -7.64
CA VAL A 168 11.26 9.92 -6.26
C VAL A 168 10.59 10.90 -5.31
N LEU A 169 9.91 10.35 -4.29
CA LEU A 169 9.21 11.08 -3.26
C LEU A 169 10.04 11.11 -1.97
N LYS A 170 10.14 12.28 -1.33
CA LYS A 170 10.62 12.43 0.05
C LYS A 170 9.49 12.15 1.05
N SER A 171 8.26 12.56 0.70
CA SER A 171 7.07 12.42 1.56
C SER A 171 5.95 11.70 0.83
N PRO A 172 5.76 10.40 1.07
CA PRO A 172 4.70 9.63 0.41
C PRO A 172 3.28 10.13 0.76
N GLN A 173 3.11 10.80 1.91
CA GLN A 173 1.85 11.43 2.31
C GLN A 173 1.40 12.53 1.34
N LYS A 174 2.34 13.17 0.64
CA LYS A 174 2.07 14.23 -0.34
C LYS A 174 1.88 13.70 -1.77
N LEU A 175 1.76 12.39 -1.96
CA LEU A 175 1.69 11.76 -3.28
C LEU A 175 0.61 12.39 -4.17
N LEU A 176 -0.59 12.60 -3.66
CA LEU A 176 -1.69 13.18 -4.44
C LEU A 176 -1.44 14.65 -4.80
N SER A 177 -0.97 15.45 -3.85
CA SER A 177 -0.66 16.86 -4.13
C SER A 177 0.50 17.01 -5.11
N ILE A 178 1.47 16.10 -5.09
CA ILE A 178 2.58 16.06 -6.05
C ILE A 178 2.08 15.69 -7.45
N ARG A 179 1.19 14.70 -7.57
CA ARG A 179 0.57 14.36 -8.86
C ARG A 179 -0.21 15.53 -9.44
N ASP A 180 -0.93 16.25 -8.58
CA ASP A 180 -1.67 17.44 -8.98
C ASP A 180 -0.72 18.55 -9.46
N ALA A 181 0.33 18.86 -8.70
CA ALA A 181 1.38 19.82 -9.11
C ALA A 181 2.04 19.43 -10.44
N MET A 182 2.33 18.15 -10.68
CA MET A 182 2.88 17.67 -11.95
C MET A 182 1.91 17.88 -13.12
N ASN A 183 0.63 17.62 -12.92
CA ASN A 183 -0.40 17.80 -13.94
C ASN A 183 -0.62 19.28 -14.23
N LEU A 184 -0.71 20.13 -13.21
CA LEU A 184 -0.86 21.58 -13.35
C LEU A 184 0.37 22.21 -14.01
N ALA A 185 1.58 21.78 -13.68
CA ALA A 185 2.81 22.25 -14.28
C ALA A 185 2.91 21.96 -15.79
N ALA A 186 2.16 20.96 -16.27
CA ALA A 186 2.11 20.57 -17.69
C ALA A 186 1.09 21.41 -18.48
N TYR A 187 0.22 22.14 -17.79
CA TYR A 187 -0.83 22.96 -18.38
C TYR A 187 -0.29 24.35 -18.71
#